data_b8890f73f885dbeee6b29dc5285286b7
#
_entry.id   b8890f73f885dbeee6b29dc5285286b7
#
_cell.length_a   1.000
_cell.length_b   1.000
_cell.length_c   1.000
_cell.angle_alpha   90.00
_cell.angle_beta   90.00
_cell.angle_gamma   90.00
#
_symmetry.space_group_name_H-M   'P 1'
#
loop_
_entity.id
_entity.type
_entity.pdbx_description
1 polymer ?
#
loop_
_entity_poly.entity_id
_entity_poly.type
_entity_poly.pdbx_seq_one_letter_code
_entity_poly.pdbx_strand_id
1 'polypeptide(L)'
;QDKIISLEEAQRITARCAQAESVQHPLVRLASVSVRRAVDDKAMDIELLTQWLAQRTGLAYLRIDPLKVEVGKVADTMGAIYAERHKILPVQVTASEVVVATAEPFMTDWVSEVERQARRSVRRVLASPVEIQRYTAEFYALAKSVRAANKAGGNSGGASFEQLVELGKGNKQLDANDQGVVQVVDWLWQYAFDQRASDIHLEPRREQGVIRFRIDGVLHPVYQMPTGVMTAMTARIKLLGRMDVVERRRPQDGRIKTRNPRGDEVEMRISTLPTAFGEKMVMRIFDPDT
;
A
#
# COMPACT_ATOMS: atom_id res chain seq x y z
N GLN A 1 -7.40 -32.81 15.68
CA GLN A 1 -6.15 -33.59 15.82
C GLN A 1 -5.07 -32.77 16.55
N ASP A 2 -4.97 -31.48 16.33
CA ASP A 2 -3.95 -30.61 16.94
C ASP A 2 -4.33 -30.09 18.34
N LYS A 3 -5.48 -30.52 18.89
CA LYS A 3 -6.02 -30.15 20.22
C LYS A 3 -6.09 -28.62 20.49
N ILE A 4 -6.18 -27.83 19.43
CA ILE A 4 -6.24 -26.36 19.52
C ILE A 4 -7.61 -25.91 20.00
N ILE A 5 -8.66 -26.63 19.61
CA ILE A 5 -10.03 -26.41 20.05
C ILE A 5 -10.55 -27.69 20.70
N SER A 6 -11.52 -27.56 21.62
CA SER A 6 -12.20 -28.69 22.23
C SER A 6 -13.12 -29.38 21.22
N LEU A 7 -13.54 -30.65 21.53
CA LEU A 7 -14.48 -31.39 20.70
C LEU A 7 -15.84 -30.68 20.64
N GLU A 8 -16.29 -30.14 21.74
CA GLU A 8 -17.52 -29.35 21.84
C GLU A 8 -17.47 -28.11 20.94
N GLU A 9 -16.35 -27.39 20.98
CA GLU A 9 -16.15 -26.23 20.16
C GLU A 9 -16.13 -26.60 18.67
N ALA A 10 -15.48 -27.70 18.31
CA ALA A 10 -15.47 -28.19 16.93
C ALA A 10 -16.89 -28.51 16.43
N GLN A 11 -17.73 -29.14 17.25
CA GLN A 11 -19.13 -29.44 16.93
C GLN A 11 -19.95 -28.14 16.77
N ARG A 12 -19.78 -27.19 17.68
CA ARG A 12 -20.42 -25.86 17.62
C ARG A 12 -20.12 -25.11 16.33
N ILE A 13 -18.85 -25.11 15.92
CA ILE A 13 -18.38 -24.44 14.70
C ILE A 13 -18.96 -25.14 13.47
N THR A 14 -18.89 -26.47 13.44
CA THR A 14 -19.41 -27.27 12.31
C THR A 14 -20.88 -26.98 12.10
N ALA A 15 -21.68 -26.97 13.16
CA ALA A 15 -23.11 -26.68 13.09
C ALA A 15 -23.41 -25.28 12.56
N ARG A 16 -22.63 -24.27 12.99
CA ARG A 16 -22.77 -22.87 12.51
C ARG A 16 -22.28 -22.65 11.06
N CYS A 17 -21.19 -23.32 10.69
CA CYS A 17 -20.64 -23.20 9.34
C CYS A 17 -21.42 -24.01 8.28
N ALA A 18 -22.11 -25.07 8.66
CA ALA A 18 -22.90 -25.89 7.73
C ALA A 18 -24.14 -25.17 7.17
N GLN A 19 -24.62 -24.13 7.84
CA GLN A 19 -25.84 -23.41 7.46
C GLN A 19 -25.67 -22.27 6.45
N ALA A 20 -24.45 -21.90 6.06
CA ALA A 20 -24.20 -20.78 5.16
C ALA A 20 -23.25 -21.17 4.03
N GLU A 21 -23.76 -21.27 2.82
CA GLU A 21 -22.92 -21.10 1.62
C GLU A 21 -22.35 -19.70 1.62
N SER A 22 -21.06 -19.57 1.81
CA SER A 22 -20.39 -18.27 1.86
C SER A 22 -19.21 -18.25 0.89
N VAL A 23 -19.14 -17.19 0.09
CA VAL A 23 -18.00 -16.90 -0.80
C VAL A 23 -16.75 -16.46 0.01
N GLN A 24 -16.91 -16.24 1.32
CA GLN A 24 -15.83 -15.79 2.19
C GLN A 24 -14.79 -16.88 2.45
N HIS A 25 -13.53 -16.45 2.58
CA HIS A 25 -12.42 -17.33 2.92
C HIS A 25 -12.68 -18.09 4.26
N PRO A 26 -12.34 -19.39 4.36
CA PRO A 26 -12.58 -20.19 5.58
C PRO A 26 -12.05 -19.57 6.87
N LEU A 27 -10.85 -18.96 6.85
CA LEU A 27 -10.28 -18.27 8.01
C LEU A 27 -11.14 -17.08 8.47
N VAL A 28 -11.73 -16.32 7.53
CA VAL A 28 -12.61 -15.18 7.85
C VAL A 28 -13.89 -15.70 8.52
N ARG A 29 -14.44 -16.78 8.01
CA ARG A 29 -15.64 -17.43 8.61
C ARG A 29 -15.34 -17.96 10.01
N LEU A 30 -14.20 -18.59 10.22
CA LEU A 30 -13.79 -19.08 11.54
C LEU A 30 -13.60 -17.94 12.53
N ALA A 31 -12.97 -16.84 12.12
CA ALA A 31 -12.82 -15.65 12.95
C ALA A 31 -14.18 -15.03 13.35
N SER A 32 -15.16 -15.01 12.42
CA SER A 32 -16.48 -14.44 12.67
C SER A 32 -17.32 -15.23 13.69
N VAL A 33 -17.08 -16.52 13.84
CA VAL A 33 -17.77 -17.35 14.84
C VAL A 33 -17.04 -17.41 16.20
N SER A 34 -16.00 -16.61 16.37
CA SER A 34 -15.24 -16.48 17.62
C SER A 34 -14.77 -17.83 18.16
N VAL A 35 -14.00 -18.57 17.35
CA VAL A 35 -13.41 -19.87 17.72
C VAL A 35 -12.57 -19.71 18.99
N ARG A 36 -12.79 -20.57 19.98
CA ARG A 36 -12.08 -20.52 21.25
C ARG A 36 -10.95 -21.55 21.32
N ARG A 37 -9.82 -21.13 21.81
CA ARG A 37 -8.64 -21.97 21.99
C ARG A 37 -8.79 -22.83 23.25
N ALA A 38 -8.51 -24.13 23.13
CA ALA A 38 -8.72 -25.10 24.20
C ALA A 38 -7.83 -24.89 25.44
N VAL A 39 -6.69 -24.20 25.27
CA VAL A 39 -5.69 -24.03 26.36
C VAL A 39 -6.08 -22.91 27.34
N ASP A 40 -6.64 -21.82 26.85
CA ASP A 40 -6.88 -20.60 27.65
C ASP A 40 -8.24 -19.96 27.38
N ASP A 41 -9.11 -20.64 26.65
CA ASP A 41 -10.47 -20.18 26.26
C ASP A 41 -10.51 -18.82 25.56
N LYS A 42 -9.38 -18.33 25.06
CA LYS A 42 -9.32 -17.08 24.31
C LYS A 42 -9.87 -17.24 22.90
N ALA A 43 -10.63 -16.23 22.44
CA ALA A 43 -11.07 -16.17 21.06
C ALA A 43 -9.88 -16.08 20.11
N MET A 44 -9.88 -16.89 19.07
CA MET A 44 -8.87 -16.85 18.01
C MET A 44 -9.31 -15.82 16.96
N ASP A 45 -8.58 -14.74 16.86
CA ASP A 45 -8.76 -13.78 15.78
C ASP A 45 -8.17 -14.31 14.45
N ILE A 46 -8.35 -13.53 13.39
CA ILE A 46 -7.89 -13.90 12.05
C ILE A 46 -6.36 -14.06 12.00
N GLU A 47 -5.63 -13.29 12.81
CA GLU A 47 -4.16 -13.36 12.87
C GLU A 47 -3.69 -14.66 13.49
N LEU A 48 -4.24 -15.05 14.63
CA LEU A 48 -3.91 -16.32 15.29
C LEU A 48 -4.29 -17.52 14.42
N LEU A 49 -5.43 -17.46 13.73
CA LEU A 49 -5.84 -18.51 12.78
C LEU A 49 -4.88 -18.60 11.59
N THR A 50 -4.43 -17.46 11.08
CA THR A 50 -3.46 -17.42 9.97
C THR A 50 -2.10 -17.95 10.40
N GLN A 51 -1.62 -17.58 11.60
CA GLN A 51 -0.37 -18.10 12.17
C GLN A 51 -0.42 -19.62 12.37
N TRP A 52 -1.54 -20.12 12.89
CA TRP A 52 -1.74 -21.56 13.04
C TRP A 52 -1.69 -22.29 11.69
N LEU A 53 -2.36 -21.75 10.67
CA LEU A 53 -2.34 -22.35 9.32
C LEU A 53 -0.91 -22.31 8.73
N ALA A 54 -0.16 -21.25 8.94
CA ALA A 54 1.22 -21.13 8.51
C ALA A 54 2.11 -22.21 9.12
N GLN A 55 2.02 -22.41 10.45
CA GLN A 55 2.73 -23.48 11.15
C GLN A 55 2.35 -24.88 10.62
N ARG A 56 1.07 -25.08 10.37
CA ARG A 56 0.53 -26.38 9.88
C ARG A 56 1.00 -26.72 8.48
N THR A 57 1.19 -25.72 7.63
CA THR A 57 1.59 -25.89 6.22
C THR A 57 3.09 -25.73 5.97
N GLY A 58 3.84 -25.37 6.99
CA GLY A 58 5.29 -25.11 6.88
C GLY A 58 5.64 -23.86 6.10
N LEU A 59 4.67 -22.97 5.85
CA LEU A 59 4.93 -21.65 5.25
C LEU A 59 5.29 -20.63 6.32
N ALA A 60 6.18 -19.69 6.00
CA ALA A 60 6.46 -18.57 6.86
C ALA A 60 5.21 -17.67 6.97
N TYR A 61 4.81 -17.33 8.19
CA TYR A 61 3.78 -16.33 8.43
C TYR A 61 4.33 -14.93 8.18
N LEU A 62 3.56 -14.11 7.48
CA LEU A 62 3.85 -12.71 7.26
C LEU A 62 2.63 -11.85 7.62
N ARG A 63 2.81 -10.91 8.53
CA ARG A 63 1.92 -9.77 8.65
C ARG A 63 2.38 -8.70 7.65
N ILE A 64 1.51 -8.32 6.72
CA ILE A 64 1.87 -7.39 5.67
C ILE A 64 2.07 -6.00 6.29
N ASP A 65 3.29 -5.50 6.22
CA ASP A 65 3.61 -4.13 6.59
C ASP A 65 3.64 -3.27 5.31
N PRO A 66 2.61 -2.44 5.08
CA PRO A 66 2.51 -1.67 3.85
C PRO A 66 3.67 -0.69 3.65
N LEU A 67 4.34 -0.30 4.75
CA LEU A 67 5.49 0.61 4.71
C LEU A 67 6.77 -0.06 4.19
N LYS A 68 6.82 -1.39 4.21
CA LYS A 68 7.95 -2.17 3.70
C LYS A 68 7.76 -2.66 2.28
N VAL A 69 6.58 -2.47 1.70
CA VAL A 69 6.26 -2.93 0.35
C VAL A 69 6.58 -1.84 -0.67
N GLU A 70 7.45 -2.14 -1.62
CA GLU A 70 7.74 -1.26 -2.76
C GLU A 70 6.63 -1.38 -3.82
N VAL A 71 5.55 -0.63 -3.64
CA VAL A 71 4.31 -0.73 -4.43
C VAL A 71 4.54 -0.66 -5.94
N GLY A 72 5.47 0.18 -6.41
CA GLY A 72 5.83 0.27 -7.83
C GLY A 72 6.35 -1.05 -8.37
N LYS A 73 7.33 -1.67 -7.70
CA LYS A 73 7.91 -2.96 -8.09
C LYS A 73 6.88 -4.10 -8.04
N VAL A 74 6.01 -4.08 -7.05
CA VAL A 74 4.90 -5.05 -6.92
C VAL A 74 3.97 -4.98 -8.13
N ALA A 75 3.52 -3.78 -8.49
CA ALA A 75 2.61 -3.57 -9.61
C ALA A 75 3.25 -3.85 -10.98
N ASP A 76 4.58 -3.70 -11.11
CA ASP A 76 5.32 -4.05 -12.32
C ASP A 76 5.55 -5.55 -12.45
N THR A 77 5.65 -6.26 -11.34
CA THR A 77 5.90 -7.71 -11.32
C THR A 77 4.64 -8.52 -11.65
N MET A 78 3.46 -8.04 -11.21
CA MET A 78 2.20 -8.76 -11.37
C MET A 78 1.05 -7.79 -11.65
N GLY A 79 0.18 -8.12 -12.59
CA GLY A 79 -1.01 -7.31 -12.89
C GLY A 79 -2.12 -7.46 -11.82
N ALA A 80 -2.89 -6.40 -11.59
CA ALA A 80 -3.97 -6.37 -10.59
C ALA A 80 -4.99 -7.50 -10.76
N ILE A 81 -5.48 -7.71 -11.98
CA ILE A 81 -6.49 -8.74 -12.30
C ILE A 81 -5.97 -10.14 -11.95
N TYR A 82 -4.69 -10.41 -12.19
CA TYR A 82 -4.08 -11.69 -11.87
C TYR A 82 -3.94 -11.88 -10.36
N ALA A 83 -3.47 -10.85 -9.65
CA ALA A 83 -3.34 -10.85 -8.20
C ALA A 83 -4.69 -11.07 -7.49
N GLU A 84 -5.74 -10.38 -7.93
CA GLU A 84 -7.10 -10.52 -7.41
C GLU A 84 -7.69 -11.91 -7.68
N ARG A 85 -7.52 -12.41 -8.90
CA ARG A 85 -8.03 -13.72 -9.31
C ARG A 85 -7.44 -14.86 -8.48
N HIS A 86 -6.13 -14.82 -8.22
CA HIS A 86 -5.43 -15.86 -7.47
C HIS A 86 -5.36 -15.56 -5.97
N LYS A 87 -5.88 -14.40 -5.52
CA LYS A 87 -5.84 -13.94 -4.11
C LYS A 87 -4.43 -13.96 -3.54
N ILE A 88 -3.50 -13.42 -4.30
CA ILE A 88 -2.07 -13.35 -3.97
C ILE A 88 -1.58 -11.91 -4.10
N LEU A 89 -0.52 -11.58 -3.36
CA LEU A 89 0.07 -10.24 -3.41
C LEU A 89 1.60 -10.35 -3.31
N PRO A 90 2.36 -9.90 -4.32
CA PRO A 90 3.79 -9.71 -4.16
C PRO A 90 4.05 -8.67 -3.07
N VAL A 91 4.93 -8.99 -2.13
CA VAL A 91 5.23 -8.10 -0.99
C VAL A 91 6.68 -7.66 -0.97
N GLN A 92 7.55 -8.39 -1.66
CA GLN A 92 8.96 -8.03 -1.82
C GLN A 92 9.48 -8.53 -3.17
N VAL A 93 10.24 -7.70 -3.85
CA VAL A 93 10.87 -8.03 -5.14
C VAL A 93 12.35 -7.69 -5.06
N THR A 94 13.18 -8.71 -5.15
CA THR A 94 14.65 -8.59 -5.21
C THR A 94 15.15 -8.88 -6.62
N ALA A 95 16.46 -8.87 -6.84
CA ALA A 95 17.05 -9.23 -8.14
C ALA A 95 16.78 -10.69 -8.53
N SER A 96 16.72 -11.63 -7.56
CA SER A 96 16.61 -13.06 -7.78
C SER A 96 15.29 -13.69 -7.33
N GLU A 97 14.54 -13.04 -6.46
CA GLU A 97 13.38 -13.62 -5.80
C GLU A 97 12.19 -12.65 -5.75
N VAL A 98 10.99 -13.21 -5.86
CA VAL A 98 9.73 -12.53 -5.55
C VAL A 98 9.09 -13.22 -4.35
N VAL A 99 8.86 -12.47 -3.27
CA VAL A 99 8.09 -12.97 -2.13
C VAL A 99 6.63 -12.67 -2.37
N VAL A 100 5.80 -13.71 -2.39
CA VAL A 100 4.36 -13.59 -2.66
C VAL A 100 3.55 -14.06 -1.45
N ALA A 101 2.73 -13.16 -0.92
CA ALA A 101 1.77 -13.48 0.12
C ALA A 101 0.55 -14.19 -0.48
N THR A 102 0.13 -15.30 0.16
CA THR A 102 -1.08 -16.05 -0.17
C THR A 102 -1.84 -16.39 1.09
N ALA A 103 -3.16 -16.52 1.01
CA ALA A 103 -3.99 -17.10 2.06
C ALA A 103 -4.35 -18.56 1.79
N GLU A 104 -4.04 -19.07 0.58
CA GLU A 104 -4.37 -20.40 0.08
C GLU A 104 -3.09 -21.25 -0.07
N PRO A 105 -2.60 -21.88 1.02
CA PRO A 105 -1.31 -22.56 1.03
C PRO A 105 -1.23 -23.76 0.09
N PHE A 106 -2.37 -24.35 -0.26
CA PHE A 106 -2.45 -25.55 -1.11
C PHE A 106 -2.64 -25.23 -2.60
N MET A 107 -2.94 -23.98 -2.95
CA MET A 107 -3.03 -23.52 -4.34
C MET A 107 -1.66 -23.05 -4.82
N THR A 108 -1.07 -23.79 -5.75
CA THR A 108 0.31 -23.54 -6.24
C THR A 108 0.41 -23.42 -7.76
N ASP A 109 -0.68 -23.54 -8.46
CA ASP A 109 -0.80 -23.49 -9.92
C ASP A 109 -0.25 -22.19 -10.54
N TRP A 110 -0.36 -21.08 -9.82
CA TRP A 110 0.14 -19.77 -10.23
C TRP A 110 1.66 -19.58 -10.08
N VAL A 111 2.35 -20.41 -9.29
CA VAL A 111 3.77 -20.21 -8.93
C VAL A 111 4.67 -20.22 -10.17
N SER A 112 4.56 -21.25 -10.98
CA SER A 112 5.41 -21.40 -12.18
C SER A 112 5.18 -20.29 -13.21
N GLU A 113 3.98 -19.77 -13.30
CA GLU A 113 3.67 -18.65 -14.19
C GLU A 113 4.29 -17.34 -13.70
N VAL A 114 4.20 -17.06 -12.39
CA VAL A 114 4.84 -15.88 -11.80
C VAL A 114 6.36 -15.95 -11.93
N GLU A 115 6.97 -17.11 -11.71
CA GLU A 115 8.42 -17.31 -11.91
C GLU A 115 8.85 -17.03 -13.36
N ARG A 116 8.08 -17.51 -14.31
CA ARG A 116 8.34 -17.30 -15.73
C ARG A 116 8.20 -15.82 -16.12
N GLN A 117 7.15 -15.13 -15.66
CA GLN A 117 6.92 -13.72 -15.95
C GLN A 117 7.96 -12.82 -15.30
N ALA A 118 8.21 -13.03 -14.01
CA ALA A 118 9.17 -12.24 -13.25
C ALA A 118 10.62 -12.56 -13.56
N ARG A 119 10.90 -13.74 -14.18
CA ARG A 119 12.25 -14.31 -14.35
C ARG A 119 13.03 -14.39 -13.03
N ARG A 120 12.33 -14.77 -11.97
CA ARG A 120 12.82 -14.87 -10.59
C ARG A 120 12.16 -16.05 -9.90
N SER A 121 12.83 -16.59 -8.88
CA SER A 121 12.21 -17.60 -8.03
C SER A 121 11.07 -16.98 -7.18
N VAL A 122 10.07 -17.79 -6.86
CA VAL A 122 8.96 -17.39 -6.02
C VAL A 122 9.11 -18.03 -4.63
N ARG A 123 9.13 -17.19 -3.59
CA ARG A 123 9.00 -17.63 -2.22
C ARG A 123 7.60 -17.29 -1.70
N ARG A 124 6.84 -18.31 -1.32
CA ARG A 124 5.51 -18.15 -0.76
C ARG A 124 5.56 -17.87 0.73
N VAL A 125 4.72 -16.95 1.19
CA VAL A 125 4.49 -16.67 2.61
C VAL A 125 2.99 -16.65 2.87
N LEU A 126 2.57 -17.03 4.06
CA LEU A 126 1.15 -17.01 4.42
C LEU A 126 0.82 -15.69 5.11
N ALA A 127 -0.23 -15.02 4.64
CA ALA A 127 -0.74 -13.79 5.22
C ALA A 127 -2.27 -13.84 5.36
N SER A 128 -2.82 -12.93 6.16
CA SER A 128 -4.26 -12.82 6.36
C SER A 128 -5.00 -12.57 5.04
N PRO A 129 -6.07 -13.32 4.72
CA PRO A 129 -6.85 -13.08 3.51
C PRO A 129 -7.46 -11.67 3.46
N VAL A 130 -7.77 -11.09 4.62
CA VAL A 130 -8.28 -9.72 4.72
C VAL A 130 -7.20 -8.70 4.34
N GLU A 131 -5.98 -8.88 4.83
CA GLU A 131 -4.85 -8.02 4.48
C GLU A 131 -4.50 -8.14 3.00
N ILE A 132 -4.43 -9.35 2.45
CA ILE A 132 -4.16 -9.56 1.02
C ILE A 132 -5.20 -8.83 0.16
N GLN A 133 -6.48 -8.99 0.45
CA GLN A 133 -7.55 -8.34 -0.30
C GLN A 133 -7.46 -6.81 -0.21
N ARG A 134 -7.28 -6.28 1.00
CA ARG A 134 -7.16 -4.85 1.27
C ARG A 134 -5.97 -4.24 0.54
N TYR A 135 -4.77 -4.78 0.75
CA TYR A 135 -3.56 -4.21 0.18
C TYR A 135 -3.43 -4.45 -1.32
N THR A 136 -4.02 -5.50 -1.88
CA THR A 136 -4.13 -5.65 -3.32
C THR A 136 -4.89 -4.46 -3.92
N ALA A 137 -6.07 -4.15 -3.40
CA ALA A 137 -6.85 -3.00 -3.88
C ALA A 137 -6.08 -1.67 -3.72
N GLU A 138 -5.50 -1.41 -2.53
CA GLU A 138 -4.79 -0.18 -2.22
C GLU A 138 -3.53 0.02 -3.08
N PHE A 139 -2.68 -1.00 -3.19
CA PHE A 139 -1.39 -0.89 -3.90
C PHE A 139 -1.57 -0.73 -5.41
N TYR A 140 -2.51 -1.46 -6.00
CA TYR A 140 -2.76 -1.33 -7.43
C TYR A 140 -3.50 -0.03 -7.79
N ALA A 141 -4.39 0.47 -6.92
CA ALA A 141 -4.99 1.78 -7.09
C ALA A 141 -3.93 2.89 -7.07
N LEU A 142 -3.00 2.83 -6.11
CA LEU A 142 -1.87 3.76 -6.04
C LEU A 142 -1.00 3.69 -7.29
N ALA A 143 -0.55 2.49 -7.67
CA ALA A 143 0.29 2.32 -8.84
C ALA A 143 -0.39 2.84 -10.12
N LYS A 144 -1.71 2.62 -10.26
CA LYS A 144 -2.51 3.15 -11.36
C LYS A 144 -2.53 4.68 -11.35
N SER A 145 -2.74 5.30 -10.19
CA SER A 145 -2.77 6.77 -10.05
C SER A 145 -1.42 7.40 -10.39
N VAL A 146 -0.32 6.82 -9.90
CA VAL A 146 1.04 7.28 -10.24
C VAL A 146 1.33 7.12 -11.73
N ARG A 147 0.93 5.99 -12.35
CA ARG A 147 1.08 5.80 -13.80
C ARG A 147 0.22 6.78 -14.61
N ALA A 148 -0.99 7.08 -14.15
CA ALA A 148 -1.86 8.06 -14.80
C ALA A 148 -1.24 9.46 -14.74
N ALA A 149 -0.71 9.88 -13.59
CA ALA A 149 0.00 11.14 -13.43
C ALA A 149 1.22 11.25 -14.36
N ASN A 150 1.99 10.16 -14.51
CA ASN A 150 3.09 10.11 -15.48
C ASN A 150 2.63 10.21 -16.94
N LYS A 151 1.48 9.64 -17.31
CA LYS A 151 0.95 9.66 -18.69
C LYS A 151 0.38 11.02 -19.08
N ALA A 152 -0.23 11.73 -18.16
CA ALA A 152 -0.85 13.03 -18.47
C ALA A 152 0.20 14.11 -18.80
N GLY A 153 1.45 13.95 -18.36
CA GLY A 153 2.59 14.79 -18.77
C GLY A 153 3.16 14.52 -20.17
N GLY A 154 2.66 13.51 -20.88
CA GLY A 154 3.12 13.12 -22.22
C GLY A 154 1.98 12.69 -23.12
N ASN A 155 1.69 13.51 -24.15
CA ASN A 155 0.71 13.16 -25.18
C ASN A 155 1.20 11.96 -26.01
N SER A 156 0.32 10.96 -26.19
CA SER A 156 0.37 9.85 -27.16
C SER A 156 1.11 8.55 -26.80
N GLY A 157 0.33 7.47 -26.87
CA GLY A 157 0.70 6.20 -27.50
C GLY A 157 1.67 5.28 -26.76
N GLY A 158 1.13 4.31 -26.01
CA GLY A 158 1.72 2.96 -25.92
C GLY A 158 3.17 2.78 -25.47
N ALA A 159 3.75 3.67 -24.68
CA ALA A 159 5.14 3.56 -24.24
C ALA A 159 5.28 2.79 -22.93
N SER A 160 6.23 1.84 -22.87
CA SER A 160 6.59 1.08 -21.68
C SER A 160 7.19 1.99 -20.60
N PHE A 161 7.21 1.51 -19.34
CA PHE A 161 7.78 2.22 -18.19
C PHE A 161 9.24 2.72 -18.43
N GLU A 162 10.03 1.98 -19.20
CA GLU A 162 11.40 2.37 -19.59
C GLU A 162 11.44 3.62 -20.47
N GLN A 163 10.46 3.79 -21.36
CA GLN A 163 10.31 5.01 -22.19
C GLN A 163 9.84 6.20 -21.36
N LEU A 164 9.12 5.99 -20.26
CA LEU A 164 8.68 7.05 -19.35
C LEU A 164 9.81 7.57 -18.46
N VAL A 165 10.78 6.73 -18.12
CA VAL A 165 12.02 7.14 -17.46
C VAL A 165 12.88 8.00 -18.40
N GLU A 166 12.88 7.70 -19.69
CA GLU A 166 13.56 8.52 -20.70
C GLU A 166 12.82 9.84 -21.02
N LEU A 167 11.48 9.85 -21.02
CA LEU A 167 10.66 11.05 -21.20
C LEU A 167 10.66 11.98 -19.96
N GLY A 168 10.96 11.46 -18.77
CA GLY A 168 11.24 12.29 -17.59
C GLY A 168 12.50 13.15 -17.73
N LYS A 169 13.32 12.89 -18.74
CA LYS A 169 14.42 13.74 -19.20
C LYS A 169 13.97 14.82 -20.20
N GLY A 170 12.76 14.73 -20.72
CA GLY A 170 12.15 15.67 -21.64
C GLY A 170 11.27 16.68 -20.90
N ASN A 171 11.58 17.92 -21.03
CA ASN A 171 11.17 19.17 -20.40
C ASN A 171 9.67 19.53 -20.46
N LYS A 172 8.72 18.59 -20.27
CA LYS A 172 7.30 18.91 -20.08
C LYS A 172 6.93 18.86 -18.61
N GLN A 173 6.77 20.03 -18.02
CA GLN A 173 6.27 20.21 -16.65
C GLN A 173 4.84 19.65 -16.53
N LEU A 174 4.63 18.68 -15.65
CA LEU A 174 3.30 18.25 -15.21
C LEU A 174 2.59 19.42 -14.53
N ASP A 175 1.31 19.65 -14.87
CA ASP A 175 0.51 20.70 -14.24
C ASP A 175 0.03 20.23 -12.85
N ALA A 176 0.02 21.15 -11.88
CA ALA A 176 -0.53 20.91 -10.55
C ALA A 176 -2.02 20.52 -10.54
N ASN A 177 -2.77 20.88 -11.58
CA ASN A 177 -4.19 20.58 -11.75
C ASN A 177 -4.45 19.34 -12.62
N ASP A 178 -3.40 18.65 -13.04
CA ASP A 178 -3.54 17.39 -13.74
C ASP A 178 -4.31 16.38 -12.88
N GLN A 179 -5.32 15.74 -13.47
CA GLN A 179 -6.19 14.81 -12.75
C GLN A 179 -5.41 13.66 -12.09
N GLY A 180 -4.35 13.18 -12.72
CA GLY A 180 -3.49 12.16 -12.14
C GLY A 180 -2.74 12.65 -10.91
N VAL A 181 -2.25 13.91 -10.94
CA VAL A 181 -1.58 14.53 -9.79
C VAL A 181 -2.55 14.75 -8.64
N VAL A 182 -3.77 15.21 -8.92
CA VAL A 182 -4.83 15.37 -7.91
C VAL A 182 -5.11 14.03 -7.23
N GLN A 183 -5.33 12.96 -8.00
CA GLN A 183 -5.60 11.62 -7.47
C GLN A 183 -4.45 11.08 -6.60
N VAL A 184 -3.20 11.31 -6.99
CA VAL A 184 -2.03 10.88 -6.20
C VAL A 184 -1.96 11.64 -4.87
N VAL A 185 -2.24 12.94 -4.85
CA VAL A 185 -2.26 13.74 -3.61
C VAL A 185 -3.39 13.30 -2.69
N ASP A 186 -4.60 13.11 -3.21
CA ASP A 186 -5.75 12.64 -2.44
C ASP A 186 -5.48 11.25 -1.85
N TRP A 187 -4.93 10.33 -2.65
CA TRP A 187 -4.53 9.03 -2.16
C TRP A 187 -3.47 9.13 -1.05
N LEU A 188 -2.46 9.97 -1.23
CA LEU A 188 -1.38 10.15 -0.25
C LEU A 188 -1.94 10.54 1.12
N TRP A 189 -2.89 11.46 1.16
CA TRP A 189 -3.51 11.91 2.41
C TRP A 189 -4.37 10.82 3.03
N GLN A 190 -5.23 10.16 2.23
CA GLN A 190 -6.05 9.06 2.73
C GLN A 190 -5.17 7.95 3.34
N TYR A 191 -4.10 7.59 2.64
CA TYR A 191 -3.18 6.57 3.11
C TYR A 191 -2.44 6.99 4.38
N ALA A 192 -2.05 8.25 4.51
CA ALA A 192 -1.43 8.78 5.71
C ALA A 192 -2.39 8.73 6.93
N PHE A 193 -3.66 9.08 6.73
CA PHE A 193 -4.69 8.98 7.77
C PHE A 193 -4.92 7.52 8.20
N ASP A 194 -5.04 6.60 7.26
CA ASP A 194 -5.21 5.16 7.54
C ASP A 194 -4.03 4.58 8.34
N GLN A 195 -2.82 5.05 8.06
CA GLN A 195 -1.61 4.63 8.76
C GLN A 195 -1.36 5.41 10.07
N ARG A 196 -2.22 6.35 10.45
CA ARG A 196 -2.06 7.24 11.61
C ARG A 196 -0.72 7.98 11.60
N ALA A 197 -0.31 8.45 10.44
CA ALA A 197 0.91 9.20 10.30
C ALA A 197 0.78 10.59 10.95
N SER A 198 1.78 11.00 11.72
CA SER A 198 1.86 12.36 12.27
C SER A 198 2.41 13.37 11.26
N ASP A 199 3.30 12.92 10.38
CA ASP A 199 3.92 13.78 9.38
C ASP A 199 4.08 13.02 8.04
N ILE A 200 3.91 13.74 6.93
CA ILE A 200 4.19 13.30 5.57
C ILE A 200 5.38 14.09 5.06
N HIS A 201 6.40 13.41 4.57
CA HIS A 201 7.61 14.00 3.99
C HIS A 201 7.66 13.71 2.50
N LEU A 202 7.74 14.75 1.67
CA LEU A 202 8.08 14.66 0.25
C LEU A 202 9.53 15.11 0.08
N GLU A 203 10.40 14.21 -0.32
CA GLU A 203 11.83 14.44 -0.40
C GLU A 203 12.34 14.24 -1.82
N PRO A 204 12.59 15.33 -2.58
CA PRO A 204 13.21 15.22 -3.87
C PRO A 204 14.66 14.74 -3.70
N ARG A 205 15.09 13.82 -4.55
CA ARG A 205 16.46 13.34 -4.66
C ARG A 205 16.90 13.41 -6.13
N ARG A 206 18.15 13.08 -6.39
CA ARG A 206 18.75 13.23 -7.72
C ARG A 206 17.98 12.52 -8.83
N GLU A 207 17.56 11.28 -8.59
CA GLU A 207 16.92 10.42 -9.60
C GLU A 207 15.44 10.22 -9.36
N GLN A 208 15.02 10.23 -8.11
CA GLN A 208 13.66 9.92 -7.69
C GLN A 208 13.24 10.80 -6.50
N GLY A 209 11.95 11.02 -6.34
CA GLY A 209 11.40 11.56 -5.12
C GLY A 209 11.03 10.43 -4.14
N VAL A 210 11.27 10.63 -2.86
CA VAL A 210 10.92 9.67 -1.80
C VAL A 210 9.84 10.25 -0.92
N ILE A 211 8.75 9.50 -0.74
CA ILE A 211 7.71 9.80 0.25
C ILE A 211 8.01 9.00 1.50
N ARG A 212 7.98 9.65 2.66
CA ARG A 212 8.09 9.01 3.97
C ARG A 212 6.98 9.48 4.89
N PHE A 213 6.47 8.58 5.71
CA PHE A 213 5.56 8.89 6.81
C PHE A 213 6.28 8.78 8.14
N ARG A 214 5.94 9.68 9.08
CA ARG A 214 6.30 9.51 10.47
C ARG A 214 5.14 8.81 11.17
N ILE A 215 5.41 7.63 11.74
CA ILE A 215 4.45 6.82 12.49
C ILE A 215 5.14 6.44 13.80
N ASP A 216 4.50 6.70 14.92
CA ASP A 216 5.05 6.46 16.27
C ASP A 216 6.49 7.02 16.43
N GLY A 217 6.72 8.24 15.92
CA GLY A 217 7.99 8.94 15.99
C GLY A 217 9.06 8.49 14.99
N VAL A 218 8.85 7.38 14.25
CA VAL A 218 9.81 6.82 13.29
C VAL A 218 9.43 7.16 11.86
N LEU A 219 10.42 7.51 11.02
CA LEU A 219 10.23 7.77 9.59
C LEU A 219 10.33 6.47 8.78
N HIS A 220 9.25 6.14 8.09
CA HIS A 220 9.13 4.97 7.21
C HIS A 220 9.08 5.39 5.75
N PRO A 221 9.87 4.78 4.84
CA PRO A 221 9.71 4.99 3.40
C PRO A 221 8.40 4.37 2.93
N VAL A 222 7.59 5.13 2.20
CA VAL A 222 6.27 4.71 1.72
C VAL A 222 6.30 4.43 0.23
N TYR A 223 6.85 5.39 -0.53
CA TYR A 223 6.86 5.30 -1.99
C TYR A 223 8.04 6.06 -2.60
N GLN A 224 8.52 5.55 -3.73
CA GLN A 224 9.47 6.26 -4.59
C GLN A 224 8.79 6.59 -5.91
N MET A 225 8.91 7.83 -6.37
CA MET A 225 8.26 8.28 -7.59
C MET A 225 9.20 9.13 -8.45
N PRO A 226 8.89 9.25 -9.75
CA PRO A 226 9.64 10.15 -10.63
C PRO A 226 9.65 11.58 -10.10
N THR A 227 10.78 12.28 -10.27
CA THR A 227 10.96 13.67 -9.80
C THR A 227 9.92 14.63 -10.38
N GLY A 228 9.50 14.43 -11.64
CA GLY A 228 8.45 15.23 -12.28
C GLY A 228 7.09 15.13 -11.56
N VAL A 229 6.70 13.93 -11.13
CA VAL A 229 5.46 13.72 -10.35
C VAL A 229 5.59 14.34 -8.98
N MET A 230 6.72 14.17 -8.29
CA MET A 230 6.97 14.79 -6.99
C MET A 230 6.89 16.31 -7.07
N THR A 231 7.47 16.92 -8.10
CA THR A 231 7.43 18.37 -8.34
C THR A 231 5.99 18.86 -8.57
N ALA A 232 5.21 18.15 -9.36
CA ALA A 232 3.80 18.48 -9.62
C ALA A 232 2.94 18.33 -8.35
N MET A 233 3.16 17.28 -7.56
CA MET A 233 2.49 17.10 -6.25
C MET A 233 2.83 18.25 -5.30
N THR A 234 4.10 18.63 -5.21
CA THR A 234 4.54 19.77 -4.38
C THR A 234 3.84 21.06 -4.82
N ALA A 235 3.77 21.32 -6.13
CA ALA A 235 3.05 22.47 -6.67
C ALA A 235 1.55 22.42 -6.33
N ARG A 236 0.90 21.26 -6.46
CA ARG A 236 -0.51 21.07 -6.08
C ARG A 236 -0.77 21.34 -4.61
N ILE A 237 0.07 20.81 -3.73
CA ILE A 237 -0.08 21.00 -2.28
C ILE A 237 0.18 22.47 -1.90
N LYS A 238 1.17 23.13 -2.52
CA LYS A 238 1.39 24.58 -2.34
C LYS A 238 0.16 25.38 -2.74
N LEU A 239 -0.47 25.07 -3.88
CA LEU A 239 -1.69 25.72 -4.33
C LEU A 239 -2.82 25.58 -3.31
N LEU A 240 -3.05 24.37 -2.80
CA LEU A 240 -4.06 24.09 -1.76
C LEU A 240 -3.74 24.79 -0.43
N GLY A 241 -2.48 24.89 -0.08
CA GLY A 241 -1.96 25.60 1.11
C GLY A 241 -1.88 27.11 0.97
N ARG A 242 -2.31 27.69 -0.18
CA ARG A 242 -2.22 29.12 -0.52
C ARG A 242 -0.79 29.67 -0.43
N MET A 243 0.16 28.82 -0.85
CA MET A 243 1.58 29.17 -0.92
C MET A 243 1.93 29.63 -2.34
N ASP A 244 3.04 30.35 -2.49
CA ASP A 244 3.51 30.76 -3.82
C ASP A 244 4.14 29.55 -4.55
N VAL A 245 3.49 29.13 -5.64
CA VAL A 245 3.92 27.97 -6.45
C VAL A 245 5.16 28.26 -7.28
N VAL A 246 5.37 29.54 -7.65
CA VAL A 246 6.49 29.97 -8.50
C VAL A 246 7.78 30.12 -7.69
N GLU A 247 7.67 30.62 -6.46
CA GLU A 247 8.82 30.76 -5.56
C GLU A 247 9.29 29.39 -5.06
N ARG A 248 10.51 29.00 -5.37
CA ARG A 248 11.12 27.70 -5.01
C ARG A 248 12.44 27.85 -4.26
N ARG A 249 12.89 29.07 -4.03
CA ARG A 249 14.21 29.37 -3.44
C ARG A 249 14.13 29.73 -1.97
N ARG A 250 12.93 29.98 -1.45
CA ARG A 250 12.69 30.39 -0.07
C ARG A 250 11.80 29.39 0.64
N PRO A 251 12.02 29.12 1.93
CA PRO A 251 11.09 28.39 2.75
C PRO A 251 9.74 29.07 2.77
N GLN A 252 8.67 28.28 2.77
CA GLN A 252 7.30 28.77 2.88
C GLN A 252 6.54 27.88 3.85
N ASP A 253 5.55 28.47 4.51
CA ASP A 253 4.61 27.79 5.38
C ASP A 253 3.18 28.00 4.89
N GLY A 254 2.34 26.98 5.04
CA GLY A 254 0.95 27.00 4.62
C GLY A 254 0.08 26.12 5.51
N ARG A 255 -1.23 26.17 5.27
CA ARG A 255 -2.21 25.34 5.96
C ARG A 255 -3.24 24.81 4.99
N ILE A 256 -3.63 23.56 5.19
CA ILE A 256 -4.73 22.93 4.45
C ILE A 256 -5.71 22.37 5.47
N LYS A 257 -7.00 22.61 5.23
CA LYS A 257 -8.10 21.93 5.91
C LYS A 257 -8.68 20.90 4.97
N THR A 258 -8.77 19.67 5.42
CA THR A 258 -9.33 18.54 4.67
C THR A 258 -10.18 17.67 5.59
N ARG A 259 -10.68 16.55 5.09
CA ARG A 259 -11.41 15.57 5.89
C ARG A 259 -10.74 14.21 5.83
N ASN A 260 -10.71 13.53 6.97
CA ASN A 260 -10.27 12.14 7.02
C ASN A 260 -11.34 11.18 6.44
N PRO A 261 -11.05 9.88 6.27
CA PRO A 261 -12.02 8.91 5.77
C PRO A 261 -13.31 8.78 6.62
N ARG A 262 -13.26 9.19 7.89
CA ARG A 262 -14.40 9.19 8.79
C ARG A 262 -15.29 10.42 8.62
N GLY A 263 -14.84 11.43 7.88
CA GLY A 263 -15.54 12.70 7.65
C GLY A 263 -15.14 13.82 8.62
N ASP A 264 -14.21 13.58 9.55
CA ASP A 264 -13.76 14.57 10.53
C ASP A 264 -12.85 15.59 9.87
N GLU A 265 -12.92 16.84 10.34
CA GLU A 265 -12.07 17.91 9.83
C GLU A 265 -10.65 17.76 10.39
N VAL A 266 -9.67 17.70 9.49
CA VAL A 266 -8.24 17.59 9.80
C VAL A 266 -7.52 18.83 9.29
N GLU A 267 -6.69 19.44 10.12
CA GLU A 267 -5.77 20.51 9.71
C GLU A 267 -4.40 19.93 9.41
N MET A 268 -3.80 20.32 8.29
CA MET A 268 -2.40 20.02 7.97
C MET A 268 -1.60 21.31 7.89
N ARG A 269 -0.47 21.37 8.60
CA ARG A 269 0.52 22.44 8.48
C ARG A 269 1.64 22.00 7.57
N ILE A 270 1.95 22.85 6.60
CA ILE A 270 2.86 22.54 5.51
C ILE A 270 4.04 23.48 5.59
N SER A 271 5.24 22.92 5.50
CA SER A 271 6.48 23.69 5.37
C SER A 271 7.26 23.19 4.17
N THR A 272 7.78 24.10 3.35
CA THR A 272 8.69 23.79 2.25
C THR A 272 10.08 24.33 2.52
N LEU A 273 11.09 23.57 2.08
CA LEU A 273 12.50 23.91 2.19
C LEU A 273 13.19 23.65 0.86
N PRO A 274 13.90 24.66 0.30
CA PRO A 274 14.72 24.46 -0.90
C PRO A 274 15.83 23.44 -0.65
N THR A 275 16.04 22.56 -1.61
CA THR A 275 17.17 21.62 -1.62
C THR A 275 17.86 21.65 -2.99
N ALA A 276 19.03 21.01 -3.11
CA ALA A 276 19.74 20.90 -4.38
C ALA A 276 18.95 20.16 -5.48
N PHE A 277 17.92 19.37 -5.09
CA PHE A 277 17.14 18.54 -6.03
C PHE A 277 15.67 18.99 -6.16
N GLY A 278 15.30 20.13 -5.60
CA GLY A 278 13.95 20.67 -5.57
C GLY A 278 13.50 21.03 -4.16
N GLU A 279 12.21 21.32 -3.99
CA GLU A 279 11.65 21.66 -2.69
C GLU A 279 11.30 20.38 -1.90
N LYS A 280 11.90 20.22 -0.73
CA LYS A 280 11.43 19.27 0.28
C LYS A 280 10.19 19.84 0.94
N MET A 281 9.18 19.00 1.17
CA MET A 281 7.95 19.39 1.85
C MET A 281 7.70 18.49 3.06
N VAL A 282 7.24 19.08 4.14
CA VAL A 282 6.75 18.38 5.33
C VAL A 282 5.33 18.84 5.61
N MET A 283 4.41 17.90 5.76
CA MET A 283 3.03 18.15 6.15
C MET A 283 2.80 17.49 7.51
N ARG A 284 2.57 18.28 8.54
CA ARG A 284 2.19 17.79 9.87
C ARG A 284 0.68 17.71 9.96
N ILE A 285 0.18 16.55 10.37
CA ILE A 285 -1.24 16.24 10.49
C ILE A 285 -1.68 16.54 11.91
N PHE A 286 -2.73 17.34 12.06
CA PHE A 286 -3.40 17.60 13.32
C PHE A 286 -4.80 16.96 13.23
N ASP A 287 -4.87 15.71 13.63
CA ASP A 287 -6.10 14.97 13.75
C ASP A 287 -6.62 15.15 15.19
N PRO A 288 -7.88 15.56 15.40
CA PRO A 288 -8.42 15.74 16.75
C PRO A 288 -8.49 14.44 17.58
N ASP A 289 -8.35 13.27 16.94
CA ASP A 289 -8.45 11.96 17.57
C ASP A 289 -7.06 11.30 17.85
N THR A 290 -5.94 12.01 17.65
CA THR A 290 -4.59 11.51 17.93
C THR A 290 -3.90 12.27 19.05
#